data_3d63583b754070d831d5e014e2347ac4
#
_entry.id   3d63583b754070d831d5e014e2347ac4
#
_cell.length_a   1.000
_cell.length_b   1.000
_cell.length_c   1.000
_cell.angle_alpha   90.00
_cell.angle_beta   90.00
_cell.angle_gamma   90.00
#
_symmetry.space_group_name_H-M   'P 1'
#
loop_
_entity.id
_entity.type
_entity.pdbx_description
1 polymer ?
#
loop_
_entity_poly.entity_id
_entity_poly.type
_entity_poly.pdbx_seq_one_letter_code
_entity_poly.pdbx_strand_id
1 'polypeptide(L)'
;DSYWVIANDRRASWSENIPKDNPLVEGEWWDLTKPSQLQISLDSKVAKDFGIKLGDTFTLNIYGREIEGKVINFRLIDYRDLSINFAMLLNPQFAQTIPHEYLSTVKFDKIDNFKEIDFLNQFPSISIIKISDYLAKVTDVLNKVFIAVVIISTITVIIGLVVISSAIIVQGKIKIFQNLVF
;
A
#
# COMPACT_ATOMS: atom_id res chain seq x y z
N ASP A 1 3.67 7.40 10.31
CA ASP A 1 5.12 7.56 10.07
C ASP A 1 5.37 7.60 8.57
N SER A 2 5.62 8.79 8.04
CA SER A 2 5.83 9.05 6.59
C SER A 2 7.31 9.06 6.20
N TYR A 3 8.21 8.60 7.07
CA TYR A 3 9.65 8.56 6.81
C TYR A 3 10.01 7.80 5.51
N TRP A 4 9.18 6.85 5.12
CA TRP A 4 9.32 6.10 3.86
C TRP A 4 9.38 7.01 2.61
N VAL A 5 8.79 8.23 2.67
CA VAL A 5 8.76 9.17 1.53
C VAL A 5 10.14 9.74 1.23
N ILE A 6 11.00 9.91 2.25
CA ILE A 6 12.35 10.50 2.09
C ILE A 6 13.47 9.46 2.14
N ALA A 7 13.18 8.23 2.55
CA ALA A 7 14.21 7.21 2.79
C ALA A 7 14.87 6.67 1.51
N ASN A 8 14.23 6.81 0.35
CA ASN A 8 14.72 6.30 -0.95
C ASN A 8 14.21 7.19 -2.09
N ASP A 9 14.74 6.94 -3.30
CA ASP A 9 14.24 7.57 -4.52
C ASP A 9 12.73 7.32 -4.68
N ARG A 10 11.99 8.37 -5.00
CA ARG A 10 10.54 8.32 -5.16
C ARG A 10 10.12 8.67 -6.56
N ARG A 11 9.06 8.01 -6.99
CA ARG A 11 8.39 8.35 -8.23
C ARG A 11 7.44 9.51 -7.94
N ALA A 12 7.53 10.55 -8.75
CA ALA A 12 6.53 11.61 -8.85
C ALA A 12 5.74 11.40 -10.13
N SER A 13 4.54 11.95 -10.18
CA SER A 13 3.70 11.97 -11.37
C SER A 13 3.17 13.37 -11.60
N TRP A 14 2.32 13.55 -12.60
CA TRP A 14 1.59 14.79 -12.83
C TRP A 14 0.14 14.51 -13.21
N SER A 15 -0.71 15.51 -13.04
CA SER A 15 -2.10 15.44 -13.47
C SER A 15 -2.59 16.85 -13.83
N GLU A 16 -3.33 16.97 -14.92
CA GLU A 16 -3.96 18.24 -15.30
C GLU A 16 -5.09 18.59 -14.34
N ASN A 17 -5.85 17.60 -13.92
CA ASN A 17 -7.01 17.75 -13.06
C ASN A 17 -6.76 17.10 -11.68
N ILE A 18 -7.53 17.50 -10.70
CA ILE A 18 -7.55 16.86 -9.38
C ILE A 18 -7.96 15.40 -9.58
N PRO A 19 -7.13 14.42 -9.16
CA PRO A 19 -7.50 13.01 -9.25
C PRO A 19 -8.77 12.72 -8.44
N LYS A 20 -9.70 11.94 -9.00
CA LYS A 20 -11.02 11.69 -8.39
C LYS A 20 -10.94 11.11 -6.99
N ASP A 21 -9.96 10.23 -6.76
CA ASP A 21 -9.80 9.51 -5.50
C ASP A 21 -8.86 10.22 -4.51
N ASN A 22 -8.34 11.40 -4.87
CA ASN A 22 -7.42 12.19 -4.06
C ASN A 22 -7.91 13.63 -3.92
N PRO A 23 -8.98 13.88 -3.15
CA PRO A 23 -9.55 15.22 -3.02
C PRO A 23 -8.56 16.22 -2.43
N LEU A 24 -8.69 17.46 -2.85
CA LEU A 24 -7.94 18.59 -2.31
C LEU A 24 -8.39 18.86 -0.87
N VAL A 25 -7.43 19.00 0.04
CA VAL A 25 -7.67 19.30 1.45
C VAL A 25 -7.40 20.77 1.74
N GLU A 26 -6.34 21.32 1.14
CA GLU A 26 -5.90 22.68 1.40
C GLU A 26 -5.16 23.23 0.19
N GLY A 27 -5.24 24.55 -0.03
CA GLY A 27 -4.63 25.25 -1.16
C GLY A 27 -5.49 25.21 -2.42
N GLU A 28 -4.90 25.59 -3.55
CA GLU A 28 -5.57 25.65 -4.85
C GLU A 28 -4.86 24.74 -5.85
N TRP A 29 -5.61 24.23 -6.83
CA TRP A 29 -5.00 23.49 -7.93
C TRP A 29 -4.29 24.43 -8.88
N TRP A 30 -3.29 23.94 -9.62
CA TRP A 30 -2.54 24.76 -10.58
C TRP A 30 -3.41 25.28 -11.71
N ASP A 31 -3.10 26.48 -12.15
CA ASP A 31 -3.72 27.14 -13.31
C ASP A 31 -2.86 26.85 -14.55
N LEU A 32 -3.37 26.03 -15.44
CA LEU A 32 -2.67 25.64 -16.66
C LEU A 32 -2.52 26.77 -17.68
N THR A 33 -3.24 27.89 -17.51
CA THR A 33 -3.16 29.03 -18.41
C THR A 33 -2.00 29.96 -18.10
N LYS A 34 -1.40 29.85 -16.91
CA LYS A 34 -0.29 30.69 -16.46
C LYS A 34 1.03 29.91 -16.53
N PRO A 35 2.10 30.51 -17.10
CA PRO A 35 3.43 29.95 -16.98
C PRO A 35 3.81 29.90 -15.50
N SER A 36 4.25 28.74 -15.03
CA SER A 36 4.60 28.56 -13.63
C SER A 36 5.95 27.87 -13.46
N GLN A 37 6.62 28.21 -12.39
CA GLN A 37 7.72 27.41 -11.87
C GLN A 37 7.20 26.04 -11.44
N LEU A 38 8.09 25.13 -11.00
CA LEU A 38 7.70 23.85 -10.48
C LEU A 38 6.76 24.01 -9.28
N GLN A 39 5.54 23.53 -9.43
CA GLN A 39 4.52 23.49 -8.38
C GLN A 39 4.30 22.05 -7.94
N ILE A 40 4.11 21.87 -6.64
CA ILE A 40 4.00 20.56 -6.00
C ILE A 40 2.67 20.47 -5.28
N SER A 41 1.97 19.38 -5.55
CA SER A 41 0.83 18.90 -4.79
C SER A 41 1.27 17.71 -3.94
N LEU A 42 1.13 17.79 -2.62
CA LEU A 42 1.67 16.82 -1.68
C LEU A 42 0.53 16.09 -0.95
N ASP A 43 0.80 14.85 -0.50
CA ASP A 43 -0.08 14.14 0.43
C ASP A 43 -0.15 14.88 1.77
N SER A 44 -1.37 15.15 2.22
CA SER A 44 -1.65 15.89 3.47
C SER A 44 -1.07 15.20 4.71
N LYS A 45 -1.01 13.87 4.72
CA LYS A 45 -0.40 13.10 5.81
C LYS A 45 1.11 13.28 5.84
N VAL A 46 1.75 13.22 4.66
CA VAL A 46 3.18 13.49 4.53
C VAL A 46 3.51 14.91 4.96
N ALA A 47 2.75 15.90 4.48
CA ALA A 47 2.92 17.29 4.88
C ALA A 47 2.85 17.48 6.39
N LYS A 48 1.85 16.88 7.04
CA LYS A 48 1.67 16.93 8.49
C LYS A 48 2.83 16.27 9.25
N ASP A 49 3.27 15.09 8.82
CA ASP A 49 4.33 14.33 9.50
C ASP A 49 5.69 15.06 9.44
N PHE A 50 5.95 15.82 8.38
CA PHE A 50 7.18 16.60 8.21
C PHE A 50 7.04 18.09 8.54
N GLY A 51 5.85 18.56 8.94
CA GLY A 51 5.59 19.96 9.27
C GLY A 51 5.67 20.90 8.07
N ILE A 52 5.45 20.39 6.84
CA ILE A 52 5.45 21.16 5.59
C ILE A 52 4.18 22.00 5.51
N LYS A 53 4.33 23.27 5.13
CA LYS A 53 3.23 24.23 5.00
C LYS A 53 3.02 24.63 3.54
N LEU A 54 1.83 25.15 3.25
CA LEU A 54 1.57 25.78 1.94
C LEU A 54 2.54 26.95 1.71
N GLY A 55 3.11 26.98 0.51
CA GLY A 55 4.09 27.99 0.12
C GLY A 55 5.53 27.62 0.42
N ASP A 56 5.78 26.58 1.20
CA ASP A 56 7.13 26.08 1.41
C ASP A 56 7.75 25.64 0.09
N THR A 57 9.06 25.82 -0.02
CA THR A 57 9.85 25.38 -1.17
C THR A 57 10.86 24.32 -0.72
N PHE A 58 11.09 23.34 -1.58
CA PHE A 58 12.15 22.38 -1.39
C PHE A 58 12.76 21.96 -2.72
N THR A 59 13.99 21.54 -2.67
CA THR A 59 14.75 21.13 -3.85
C THR A 59 14.48 19.65 -4.13
N LEU A 60 14.04 19.35 -5.34
CA LEU A 60 13.93 18.00 -5.87
C LEU A 60 15.16 17.70 -6.73
N ASN A 61 15.79 16.57 -6.48
CA ASN A 61 16.80 16.02 -7.40
C ASN A 61 16.08 15.11 -8.40
N ILE A 62 16.00 15.57 -9.66
CA ILE A 62 15.36 14.83 -10.74
C ILE A 62 16.43 14.51 -11.80
N TYR A 63 16.81 13.24 -11.91
CA TYR A 63 17.88 12.77 -12.82
C TYR A 63 19.18 13.57 -12.69
N GLY A 64 19.59 13.89 -11.45
CA GLY A 64 20.82 14.63 -11.16
C GLY A 64 20.70 16.15 -11.32
N ARG A 65 19.52 16.68 -11.61
CA ARG A 65 19.24 18.13 -11.64
C ARG A 65 18.51 18.54 -10.39
N GLU A 66 19.03 19.52 -9.70
CA GLU A 66 18.37 20.14 -8.56
C GLU A 66 17.42 21.22 -9.03
N ILE A 67 16.14 21.06 -8.70
CA ILE A 67 15.07 21.95 -9.12
C ILE A 67 14.26 22.33 -7.90
N GLU A 68 14.10 23.63 -7.68
CA GLU A 68 13.30 24.17 -6.60
C GLU A 68 11.80 24.12 -6.97
N GLY A 69 11.00 23.51 -6.10
CA GLY A 69 9.57 23.39 -6.25
C GLY A 69 8.80 23.99 -5.07
N LYS A 70 7.70 24.66 -5.36
CA LYS A 70 6.81 25.27 -4.36
C LYS A 70 5.60 24.38 -4.09
N VAL A 71 5.32 24.12 -2.81
CA VAL A 71 4.10 23.42 -2.38
C VAL A 71 2.91 24.36 -2.48
N ILE A 72 1.93 24.04 -3.30
CA ILE A 72 0.75 24.88 -3.51
C ILE A 72 -0.53 24.28 -2.97
N ASN A 73 -0.58 22.96 -2.75
CA ASN A 73 -1.75 22.32 -2.19
C ASN A 73 -1.43 20.97 -1.51
N PHE A 74 -2.38 20.52 -0.70
CA PHE A 74 -2.37 19.21 -0.07
C PHE A 74 -3.58 18.41 -0.52
N ARG A 75 -3.36 17.10 -0.79
CA ARG A 75 -4.39 16.11 -1.17
C ARG A 75 -4.52 15.05 -0.10
N LEU A 76 -5.71 14.51 0.06
CA LEU A 76 -5.91 13.29 0.85
C LEU A 76 -5.73 12.08 -0.04
N ILE A 77 -4.82 11.18 0.32
CA ILE A 77 -4.56 9.96 -0.42
C ILE A 77 -4.96 8.75 0.42
N ASP A 78 -5.81 7.88 -0.14
CA ASP A 78 -6.12 6.58 0.45
C ASP A 78 -5.28 5.50 -0.25
N TYR A 79 -4.32 4.94 0.47
CA TYR A 79 -3.44 3.90 -0.05
C TYR A 79 -4.02 2.47 0.07
N ARG A 80 -5.26 2.33 0.54
CA ARG A 80 -5.90 1.02 0.78
C ARG A 80 -6.59 0.45 -0.45
N ASP A 81 -6.87 1.25 -1.44
CA ASP A 81 -7.66 0.88 -2.63
C ASP A 81 -6.86 0.21 -3.75
N LEU A 82 -5.57 -0.04 -3.56
CA LEU A 82 -4.65 -0.60 -4.56
C LEU A 82 -4.56 0.23 -5.87
N SER A 83 -5.07 1.46 -5.87
CA SER A 83 -4.90 2.38 -7.00
C SER A 83 -3.45 2.90 -7.05
N ILE A 84 -3.04 3.34 -8.25
CA ILE A 84 -1.72 3.97 -8.38
C ILE A 84 -1.80 5.38 -7.82
N ASN A 85 -1.24 5.55 -6.64
CA ASN A 85 -1.17 6.83 -5.96
C ASN A 85 0.28 7.28 -5.77
N PHE A 86 0.49 8.57 -5.98
CA PHE A 86 1.79 9.22 -5.79
C PHE A 86 1.67 10.26 -4.68
N ALA A 87 2.56 10.17 -3.68
CA ALA A 87 2.59 11.13 -2.59
C ALA A 87 2.82 12.58 -3.09
N MET A 88 3.50 12.71 -4.22
CA MET A 88 3.82 13.98 -4.85
C MET A 88 3.32 14.01 -6.29
N LEU A 89 2.60 15.07 -6.66
CA LEU A 89 2.30 15.42 -8.05
C LEU A 89 2.96 16.74 -8.39
N LEU A 90 3.42 16.82 -9.62
CA LEU A 90 4.01 18.03 -10.21
C LEU A 90 3.04 18.64 -11.20
N ASN A 91 3.15 19.96 -11.42
CA ASN A 91 2.35 20.61 -12.44
C ASN A 91 2.75 20.13 -13.85
N PRO A 92 1.79 19.89 -14.74
CA PRO A 92 2.06 19.30 -16.07
C PRO A 92 3.02 20.13 -16.93
N GLN A 93 2.90 21.47 -16.90
CA GLN A 93 3.73 22.36 -17.72
C GLN A 93 5.22 22.15 -17.47
N PHE A 94 5.58 21.80 -16.24
CA PHE A 94 6.95 21.51 -15.88
C PHE A 94 7.28 20.02 -16.07
N ALA A 95 6.43 19.12 -15.58
CA ALA A 95 6.68 17.68 -15.57
C ALA A 95 6.86 17.08 -16.98
N GLN A 96 6.12 17.57 -17.97
CA GLN A 96 6.22 17.14 -19.37
C GLN A 96 7.56 17.48 -20.03
N THR A 97 8.32 18.41 -19.46
CA THR A 97 9.68 18.77 -19.97
C THR A 97 10.76 17.81 -19.49
N ILE A 98 10.45 16.93 -18.54
CA ILE A 98 11.38 15.99 -17.91
C ILE A 98 11.24 14.62 -18.59
N PRO A 99 12.31 13.84 -18.76
CA PRO A 99 12.19 12.45 -19.19
C PRO A 99 11.26 11.67 -18.26
N HIS A 100 10.29 10.95 -18.83
CA HIS A 100 9.26 10.27 -18.09
C HIS A 100 8.82 8.97 -18.74
N GLU A 101 8.18 8.11 -17.96
CA GLU A 101 7.56 6.86 -18.38
C GLU A 101 6.05 6.94 -18.16
N TYR A 102 5.29 6.29 -18.99
CA TYR A 102 3.85 6.17 -18.83
C TYR A 102 3.52 4.92 -18.04
N LEU A 103 2.67 5.05 -17.04
CA LEU A 103 2.14 3.96 -16.23
C LEU A 103 0.63 3.91 -16.38
N SER A 104 0.11 2.75 -16.72
CA SER A 104 -1.33 2.54 -16.86
C SER A 104 -1.75 1.26 -16.15
N THR A 105 -2.94 1.26 -15.55
CA THR A 105 -3.59 0.06 -15.01
C THR A 105 -4.75 -0.32 -15.90
N VAL A 106 -4.84 -1.62 -16.19
CA VAL A 106 -5.97 -2.19 -16.92
C VAL A 106 -6.60 -3.26 -16.05
N LYS A 107 -7.90 -3.15 -15.84
CA LYS A 107 -8.69 -4.16 -15.14
C LYS A 107 -9.45 -4.98 -16.16
N PHE A 108 -9.27 -6.28 -16.13
CA PHE A 108 -10.02 -7.21 -16.95
C PHE A 108 -11.09 -7.89 -16.12
N ASP A 109 -12.33 -7.88 -16.57
CA ASP A 109 -13.43 -8.63 -15.93
C ASP A 109 -13.32 -10.13 -16.20
N LYS A 110 -12.74 -10.52 -17.34
CA LYS A 110 -12.41 -11.90 -17.73
C LYS A 110 -11.07 -11.94 -18.46
N ILE A 111 -10.13 -12.66 -17.90
CA ILE A 111 -8.75 -12.77 -18.44
C ILE A 111 -8.65 -13.80 -19.59
N ASP A 112 -9.69 -14.61 -19.83
CA ASP A 112 -9.64 -15.80 -20.69
C ASP A 112 -9.16 -15.53 -22.14
N ASN A 113 -9.23 -14.30 -22.62
CA ASN A 113 -8.83 -13.93 -23.98
C ASN A 113 -7.62 -12.99 -24.09
N PHE A 114 -7.02 -12.57 -22.97
CA PHE A 114 -5.84 -11.72 -23.03
C PHE A 114 -4.57 -12.56 -23.17
N LYS A 115 -4.03 -12.60 -24.38
CA LYS A 115 -2.73 -13.23 -24.64
C LYS A 115 -1.63 -12.19 -24.46
N GLU A 116 -1.01 -12.19 -23.29
CA GLU A 116 0.09 -11.31 -22.93
C GLU A 116 1.24 -11.38 -23.94
N ILE A 117 1.57 -12.58 -24.41
CA ILE A 117 2.65 -12.82 -25.39
C ILE A 117 2.36 -12.09 -26.70
N ASP A 118 1.13 -12.14 -27.20
CA ASP A 118 0.76 -11.47 -28.45
C ASP A 118 0.85 -9.95 -28.30
N PHE A 119 0.47 -9.43 -27.13
CA PHE A 119 0.57 -8.00 -26.80
C PHE A 119 2.03 -7.54 -26.69
N LEU A 120 2.88 -8.29 -25.97
CA LEU A 120 4.31 -7.98 -25.82
C LEU A 120 5.06 -8.07 -27.16
N ASN A 121 4.69 -9.00 -28.04
CA ASN A 121 5.26 -9.09 -29.37
C ASN A 121 4.92 -7.85 -30.24
N GLN A 122 3.72 -7.30 -30.06
CA GLN A 122 3.30 -6.10 -30.77
C GLN A 122 3.92 -4.82 -30.19
N PHE A 123 4.18 -4.81 -28.87
CA PHE A 123 4.70 -3.66 -28.13
C PHE A 123 5.90 -4.05 -27.25
N PRO A 124 7.08 -4.32 -27.83
CA PRO A 124 8.23 -4.85 -27.10
C PRO A 124 8.81 -3.89 -26.03
N SER A 125 8.48 -2.61 -26.11
CA SER A 125 8.93 -1.59 -25.13
C SER A 125 8.06 -1.50 -23.89
N ILE A 126 6.98 -2.29 -23.80
CA ILE A 126 6.06 -2.28 -22.66
C ILE A 126 6.43 -3.41 -21.69
N SER A 127 6.42 -3.10 -20.40
CA SER A 127 6.51 -4.09 -19.32
C SER A 127 5.13 -4.30 -18.70
N ILE A 128 4.71 -5.55 -18.58
CA ILE A 128 3.44 -5.94 -17.96
C ILE A 128 3.71 -6.54 -16.59
N ILE A 129 3.01 -6.06 -15.58
CA ILE A 129 3.07 -6.60 -14.22
C ILE A 129 1.67 -7.09 -13.85
N LYS A 130 1.52 -8.41 -13.66
CA LYS A 130 0.27 -9.02 -13.21
C LYS A 130 0.16 -8.94 -11.69
N ILE A 131 -0.70 -8.08 -11.20
CA ILE A 131 -0.95 -7.94 -9.76
C ILE A 131 -1.59 -9.23 -9.20
N SER A 132 -2.41 -9.95 -9.97
CA SER A 132 -3.02 -11.21 -9.58
C SER A 132 -2.02 -12.26 -9.10
N ASP A 133 -0.85 -12.37 -9.75
CA ASP A 133 0.17 -13.36 -9.42
C ASP A 133 0.82 -13.07 -8.06
N TYR A 134 0.98 -11.79 -7.72
CA TYR A 134 1.46 -11.37 -6.40
C TYR A 134 0.42 -11.63 -5.31
N LEU A 135 -0.86 -11.33 -5.58
CA LEU A 135 -1.95 -11.60 -4.64
C LEU A 135 -2.12 -13.10 -4.39
N ALA A 136 -2.00 -13.94 -5.43
CA ALA A 136 -2.06 -15.39 -5.28
C ALA A 136 -0.94 -15.92 -4.37
N LYS A 137 0.29 -15.43 -4.52
CA LYS A 137 1.41 -15.79 -3.64
C LYS A 137 1.17 -15.39 -2.19
N VAL A 138 0.66 -14.17 -1.95
CA VAL A 138 0.33 -13.70 -0.60
C VAL A 138 -0.76 -14.59 0.02
N THR A 139 -1.80 -14.92 -0.73
CA THR A 139 -2.89 -15.79 -0.30
C THR A 139 -2.38 -17.20 0.06
N ASP A 140 -1.47 -17.75 -0.73
CA ASP A 140 -0.86 -19.08 -0.43
C ASP A 140 -0.08 -19.05 0.89
N VAL A 141 0.72 -17.99 1.12
CA VAL A 141 1.44 -17.83 2.40
C VAL A 141 0.46 -17.69 3.58
N LEU A 142 -0.59 -16.89 3.44
CA LEU A 142 -1.60 -16.73 4.49
C LEU A 142 -2.32 -18.03 4.80
N ASN A 143 -2.66 -18.83 3.77
CA ASN A 143 -3.26 -20.15 3.95
C ASN A 143 -2.34 -21.11 4.71
N LYS A 144 -1.04 -21.12 4.42
CA LYS A 144 -0.07 -21.94 5.16
C LYS A 144 0.03 -21.54 6.63
N VAL A 145 0.06 -20.23 6.91
CA VAL A 145 0.04 -19.71 8.29
C VAL A 145 -1.25 -20.12 9.00
N PHE A 146 -2.40 -19.97 8.34
CA PHE A 146 -3.69 -20.35 8.90
C PHE A 146 -3.73 -21.84 9.27
N ILE A 147 -3.29 -22.74 8.39
CA ILE A 147 -3.22 -24.16 8.66
C ILE A 147 -2.32 -24.47 9.88
N ALA A 148 -1.16 -23.80 9.98
CA ALA A 148 -0.26 -23.97 11.12
C ALA A 148 -0.93 -23.56 12.44
N VAL A 149 -1.65 -22.43 12.45
CA VAL A 149 -2.41 -21.96 13.62
C VAL A 149 -3.50 -22.96 14.01
N VAL A 150 -4.24 -23.48 13.04
CA VAL A 150 -5.29 -24.50 13.30
C VAL A 150 -4.70 -25.76 13.92
N ILE A 151 -3.57 -26.25 13.43
CA ILE A 151 -2.90 -27.44 13.98
C ILE A 151 -2.48 -27.19 15.44
N ILE A 152 -1.80 -26.07 15.71
CA ILE A 152 -1.36 -25.73 17.07
C ILE A 152 -2.56 -25.58 18.03
N SER A 153 -3.60 -24.92 17.59
CA SER A 153 -4.83 -24.74 18.38
C SER A 153 -5.50 -26.06 18.69
N THR A 154 -5.57 -26.98 17.72
CA THR A 154 -6.15 -28.31 17.91
C THR A 154 -5.37 -29.12 18.94
N ILE A 155 -4.05 -29.11 18.86
CA ILE A 155 -3.18 -29.80 19.83
C ILE A 155 -3.39 -29.23 21.23
N THR A 156 -3.47 -27.89 21.35
CA THR A 156 -3.70 -27.22 22.64
C THR A 156 -5.03 -27.62 23.28
N VAL A 157 -6.10 -27.69 22.47
CA VAL A 157 -7.41 -28.13 22.94
C VAL A 157 -7.37 -29.58 23.40
N ILE A 158 -6.72 -30.49 22.68
CA ILE A 158 -6.57 -31.88 23.06
C ILE A 158 -5.83 -32.01 24.40
N ILE A 159 -4.71 -31.31 24.55
CA ILE A 159 -3.95 -31.30 25.80
C ILE A 159 -4.81 -30.76 26.95
N GLY A 160 -5.55 -29.68 26.74
CA GLY A 160 -6.46 -29.13 27.73
C GLY A 160 -7.52 -30.14 28.21
N LEU A 161 -8.12 -30.86 27.27
CA LEU A 161 -9.11 -31.91 27.59
C LEU A 161 -8.49 -33.07 28.40
N VAL A 162 -7.26 -33.48 28.05
CA VAL A 162 -6.54 -34.53 28.80
C VAL A 162 -6.25 -34.10 30.23
N VAL A 163 -5.81 -32.84 30.43
CA VAL A 163 -5.54 -32.32 31.77
C VAL A 163 -6.82 -32.26 32.60
N ILE A 164 -7.91 -31.75 32.04
CA ILE A 164 -9.20 -31.69 32.76
C ILE A 164 -9.69 -33.10 33.12
N SER A 165 -9.61 -34.04 32.19
CA SER A 165 -10.02 -35.44 32.42
C SER A 165 -9.20 -36.06 33.54
N SER A 166 -7.90 -35.89 33.56
CA SER A 166 -7.02 -36.41 34.60
C SER A 166 -7.33 -35.79 35.97
N ALA A 167 -7.62 -34.50 36.06
CA ALA A 167 -8.00 -33.84 37.29
C ALA A 167 -9.30 -34.39 37.89
N ILE A 168 -10.32 -34.63 37.05
CA ILE A 168 -11.58 -35.27 37.47
C ILE A 168 -11.37 -36.68 38.01
N ILE A 169 -10.56 -37.48 37.35
CA ILE A 169 -10.26 -38.88 37.78
C ILE A 169 -9.56 -38.86 39.13
N VAL A 170 -8.58 -38.00 39.35
CA VAL A 170 -7.85 -37.88 40.61
C VAL A 170 -8.78 -37.44 41.75
N GLN A 171 -9.63 -36.46 41.54
CA GLN A 171 -10.60 -36.01 42.54
C GLN A 171 -11.63 -37.08 42.90
N GLY A 172 -12.08 -37.86 41.92
CA GLY A 172 -12.96 -38.99 42.11
C GLY A 172 -12.33 -40.08 43.03
N LYS A 173 -11.07 -40.44 42.78
CA LYS A 173 -10.33 -41.43 43.62
C LYS A 173 -10.14 -40.93 45.06
N ILE A 174 -9.83 -39.67 45.26
CA ILE A 174 -9.66 -39.07 46.59
C ILE A 174 -10.98 -39.14 47.38
N LYS A 175 -12.12 -38.80 46.79
CA LYS A 175 -13.44 -38.91 47.41
C LYS A 175 -13.81 -40.34 47.83
N ILE A 176 -13.54 -41.29 46.95
CA ILE A 176 -13.78 -42.73 47.25
C ILE A 176 -12.93 -43.19 48.43
N PHE A 177 -11.65 -42.79 48.47
CA PHE A 177 -10.77 -43.15 49.59
C PHE A 177 -11.20 -42.52 50.91
N GLN A 178 -11.66 -41.26 50.92
CA GLN A 178 -12.17 -40.59 52.10
C GLN A 178 -13.45 -41.22 52.64
N ASN A 179 -14.34 -41.72 51.77
CA ASN A 179 -15.56 -42.41 52.20
C ASN A 179 -15.37 -43.86 52.69
N LEU A 180 -14.19 -44.43 52.44
CA LEU A 180 -13.84 -45.80 52.93
C LEU A 180 -13.13 -45.78 54.28
N VAL A 181 -12.66 -44.62 54.73
CA VAL A 181 -11.90 -44.46 56.02
C VAL A 181 -12.78 -43.93 57.13
N PHE A 182 -14.03 -43.58 56.89
CA PHE A 182 -15.07 -43.23 57.86
C PHE A 182 -16.23 -44.22 57.72
#